data_d147b45c045cb8befe9f532983d1f56f
#
_entry.id   d147b45c045cb8befe9f532983d1f56f
#
_cell.length_a   1.000
_cell.length_b   1.000
_cell.length_c   1.000
_cell.angle_alpha   90.00
_cell.angle_beta   90.00
_cell.angle_gamma   90.00
#
_symmetry.space_group_name_H-M   'P 1'
#
loop_
_entity.id
_entity.type
_entity.pdbx_description
1 polymer ?
#
loop_
_entity_poly.entity_id
_entity_poly.type
_entity_poly.pdbx_seq_one_letter_code
_entity_poly.pdbx_strand_id
1 'polypeptide(L)'
;MTTVTGTKTITNTAAAVFAGSLVLASRVFLYVRNLDDSVAILINGRIVEPGEEIKLKFKASESVTIMGQSTGRAVQALVQEVA
;
A
#
# COMPACT_ATOMS: atom_id res chain seq x y z
N MET A 1 3.76 -15.11 6.52
CA MET A 1 4.70 -15.17 5.39
C MET A 1 4.44 -14.00 4.43
N THR A 2 5.49 -13.34 3.97
CA THR A 2 5.38 -12.24 3.00
C THR A 2 5.61 -12.78 1.59
N THR A 3 4.68 -12.53 0.66
CA THR A 3 4.82 -12.99 -0.73
C THR A 3 5.11 -11.85 -1.69
N VAL A 4 4.63 -10.65 -1.40
CA VAL A 4 4.90 -9.45 -2.20
C VAL A 4 5.43 -8.39 -1.26
N THR A 5 6.64 -7.91 -1.54
CA THR A 5 7.26 -6.85 -0.76
C THR A 5 8.03 -5.96 -1.71
N GLY A 6 7.78 -4.67 -1.66
CA GLY A 6 8.50 -3.74 -2.51
C GLY A 6 8.22 -2.30 -2.15
N THR A 7 9.18 -1.45 -2.47
CA THR A 7 9.04 -0.01 -2.31
C THR A 7 8.39 0.56 -3.57
N LYS A 8 7.38 1.39 -3.38
CA LYS A 8 6.67 2.06 -4.46
C LYS A 8 6.83 3.56 -4.31
N THR A 9 6.96 4.25 -5.43
CA THR A 9 6.97 5.71 -5.46
C THR A 9 5.52 6.19 -5.60
N ILE A 10 5.08 7.03 -4.68
CA ILE A 10 3.73 7.60 -4.67
C ILE A 10 3.85 9.08 -5.00
N THR A 11 3.26 9.48 -6.11
CA THR A 11 3.28 10.87 -6.57
C THR A 11 2.01 11.60 -6.15
N ASN A 12 1.92 12.90 -6.45
CA ASN A 12 0.71 13.67 -6.18
C ASN A 12 -0.42 13.40 -7.17
N THR A 13 -0.20 12.52 -8.14
CA THR A 13 -1.26 12.04 -9.03
C THR A 13 -1.66 10.63 -8.58
N ALA A 14 -2.95 10.39 -8.38
CA ALA A 14 -3.42 9.08 -7.94
C ALA A 14 -3.06 8.00 -8.95
N ALA A 15 -2.48 6.91 -8.46
CA ALA A 15 -2.05 5.78 -9.29
C ALA A 15 -2.04 4.50 -8.45
N ALA A 16 -2.12 3.35 -9.12
CA ALA A 16 -2.10 2.07 -8.44
C ALA A 16 -0.73 1.80 -7.82
N VAL A 17 -0.70 1.47 -6.52
CA VAL A 17 0.51 1.01 -5.83
C VAL A 17 0.54 -0.51 -5.72
N PHE A 18 -0.60 -1.16 -5.89
CA PHE A 18 -0.73 -2.60 -6.02
C PHE A 18 -1.93 -2.87 -6.92
N ALA A 19 -1.76 -3.73 -7.90
CA ALA A 19 -2.86 -4.20 -8.75
C ALA A 19 -2.57 -5.64 -9.13
N GLY A 20 -3.55 -6.51 -8.95
CA GLY A 20 -3.42 -7.92 -9.29
C GLY A 20 -4.22 -8.81 -8.37
N SER A 21 -3.92 -10.10 -8.44
CA SER A 21 -4.57 -11.11 -7.60
C SER A 21 -3.68 -11.47 -6.41
N LEU A 22 -4.29 -11.55 -5.23
CA LEU A 22 -3.61 -12.01 -4.04
C LEU A 22 -3.37 -13.52 -4.14
N VAL A 23 -2.19 -13.96 -3.76
CA VAL A 23 -1.74 -15.33 -4.04
C VAL A 23 -1.67 -16.24 -2.81
N LEU A 24 -1.81 -15.69 -1.62
CA LEU A 24 -1.77 -16.51 -0.40
C LEU A 24 -3.06 -17.31 -0.21
N ALA A 25 -2.94 -18.48 0.39
CA ALA A 25 -4.02 -19.48 0.43
C ALA A 25 -5.12 -19.21 1.45
N SER A 26 -4.95 -18.24 2.33
CA SER A 26 -5.93 -17.91 3.37
C SER A 26 -6.15 -16.41 3.41
N ARG A 27 -6.59 -15.87 4.52
CA ARG A 27 -6.74 -14.42 4.66
C ARG A 27 -5.41 -13.72 4.40
N VAL A 28 -5.47 -12.64 3.65
CA VAL A 28 -4.31 -11.89 3.24
C VAL A 28 -4.43 -10.47 3.76
N PHE A 29 -3.32 -9.97 4.30
CA PHE A 29 -3.19 -8.56 4.68
C PHE A 29 -2.24 -7.88 3.72
N LEU A 30 -2.61 -6.69 3.27
CA LEU A 30 -1.70 -5.79 2.59
C LEU A 30 -1.33 -4.68 3.57
N TYR A 31 -0.05 -4.56 3.85
CA TYR A 31 0.49 -3.49 4.68
C TYR A 31 1.06 -2.42 3.76
N VAL A 32 0.69 -1.18 4.00
CA VAL A 32 1.27 -0.04 3.30
C VAL A 32 1.86 0.88 4.35
N ARG A 33 3.16 1.09 4.28
CA ARG A 33 3.88 1.96 5.20
C ARG A 33 4.40 3.17 4.47
N ASN A 34 4.08 4.36 4.99
CA ASN A 34 4.64 5.60 4.49
C ASN A 34 6.07 5.73 5.01
N LEU A 35 7.04 5.65 4.10
CA LEU A 35 8.46 5.72 4.46
C LEU A 35 8.97 7.17 4.55
N ASP A 36 8.14 8.14 4.21
CA ASP A 36 8.53 9.55 4.32
C ASP A 36 8.50 10.01 5.78
N ASP A 37 9.23 11.06 6.07
CA ASP A 37 9.30 11.62 7.42
C ASP A 37 8.49 12.91 7.58
N SER A 38 7.91 13.44 6.52
CA SER A 38 7.22 14.73 6.57
C SER A 38 5.96 14.85 5.72
N VAL A 39 5.75 14.00 4.73
CA VAL A 39 4.62 14.11 3.80
C VAL A 39 3.67 12.93 3.98
N ALA A 40 2.39 13.21 4.24
CA ALA A 40 1.35 12.20 4.32
C ALA A 40 0.95 11.72 2.93
N ILE A 41 0.43 10.50 2.85
CA ILE A 41 -0.11 9.92 1.62
C ILE A 41 -1.56 9.49 1.83
N LEU A 42 -2.26 9.30 0.72
CA LEU A 42 -3.61 8.76 0.71
C LEU A 42 -3.57 7.37 0.09
N ILE A 43 -4.09 6.39 0.79
CA ILE A 43 -4.23 5.02 0.29
C ILE A 43 -5.71 4.69 0.25
N ASN A 44 -6.26 4.51 -0.94
CA ASN A 44 -7.69 4.37 -1.16
C ASN A 44 -8.51 5.46 -0.46
N GLY A 45 -7.99 6.70 -0.48
CA GLY A 45 -8.62 7.84 0.17
C GLY A 45 -8.36 7.96 1.68
N ARG A 46 -7.65 7.01 2.29
CA ARG A 46 -7.32 7.02 3.71
C ARG A 46 -5.96 7.66 3.93
N ILE A 47 -5.87 8.58 4.89
CA ILE A 47 -4.61 9.25 5.21
C ILE A 47 -3.68 8.28 5.96
N VAL A 48 -2.43 8.22 5.48
CA VAL A 48 -1.33 7.51 6.15
C VAL A 48 -0.28 8.55 6.47
N GLU A 49 -0.11 8.84 7.74
CA GLU A 49 0.83 9.84 8.22
C GLU A 49 2.28 9.40 7.98
N PRO A 50 3.26 10.33 7.98
CA PRO A 50 4.67 9.96 7.85
C PRO A 50 5.08 8.90 8.88
N GLY A 51 5.70 7.83 8.41
CA GLY A 51 6.13 6.72 9.26
C GLY A 51 5.03 5.76 9.70
N GLU A 52 3.78 6.06 9.39
CA GLU A 52 2.63 5.22 9.76
C GLU A 52 2.47 4.07 8.79
N GLU A 53 1.95 2.96 9.31
CA GLU A 53 1.58 1.79 8.50
C GLU A 53 0.10 1.51 8.65
N ILE A 54 -0.56 1.17 7.55
CA ILE A 54 -1.95 0.70 7.58
C ILE A 54 -2.00 -0.75 7.13
N LYS A 55 -3.03 -1.45 7.60
CA LYS A 55 -3.30 -2.84 7.26
C LYS A 55 -4.65 -2.93 6.56
N LEU A 56 -4.63 -3.49 5.35
CA LEU A 56 -5.83 -3.76 4.56
C LEU A 56 -6.04 -5.26 4.50
N LYS A 57 -7.26 -5.72 4.72
CA LYS A 57 -7.58 -7.14 4.82
C LYS A 57 -8.39 -7.57 3.61
N PHE A 58 -7.99 -8.66 2.99
CA PHE A 58 -8.62 -9.21 1.80
C PHE A 58 -8.76 -10.72 1.90
N LYS A 59 -9.56 -11.29 1.01
CA LYS A 59 -9.63 -12.74 0.83
C LYS A 59 -8.48 -13.19 -0.07
N ALA A 60 -8.02 -14.43 0.15
CA ALA A 60 -7.03 -15.03 -0.75
C ALA A 60 -7.58 -15.09 -2.18
N SER A 61 -6.69 -14.96 -3.15
CA SER A 61 -7.00 -14.99 -4.58
C SER A 61 -7.95 -13.89 -5.05
N GLU A 62 -8.20 -12.89 -4.22
CA GLU A 62 -9.01 -11.74 -4.59
C GLU A 62 -8.21 -10.83 -5.52
N SER A 63 -8.87 -10.32 -6.57
CA SER A 63 -8.25 -9.32 -7.44
C SER A 63 -8.53 -7.93 -6.87
N VAL A 64 -7.47 -7.19 -6.57
CA VAL A 64 -7.59 -5.89 -5.89
C VAL A 64 -6.73 -4.84 -6.58
N THR A 65 -7.14 -3.59 -6.44
CA THR A 65 -6.35 -2.43 -6.85
C THR A 65 -6.28 -1.47 -5.68
N ILE A 66 -5.08 -1.13 -5.27
CA ILE A 66 -4.83 -0.18 -4.18
C ILE A 66 -4.28 1.09 -4.80
N MET A 67 -5.01 2.19 -4.63
CA MET A 67 -4.62 3.49 -5.17
C MET A 67 -3.85 4.29 -4.12
N GLY A 68 -2.79 4.95 -4.55
CA GLY A 68 -2.00 5.82 -3.69
C GLY A 68 -1.82 7.20 -4.29
N GLN A 69 -1.80 8.21 -3.44
CA GLN A 69 -1.57 9.60 -3.85
C GLN A 69 -0.83 10.33 -2.73
N SER A 70 0.21 11.07 -3.08
CA SER A 70 0.90 11.93 -2.13
C SER A 70 0.15 13.24 -1.96
N THR A 71 0.18 13.79 -0.76
CA THR A 71 -0.38 15.13 -0.47
C THR A 71 0.60 16.26 -0.79
N GLY A 72 1.79 15.93 -1.24
CA GLY A 72 2.82 16.90 -1.59
C GLY A 72 3.76 16.33 -2.64
N ARG A 73 5.06 16.33 -2.36
CA ARG A 73 6.07 15.75 -3.26
C ARG A 73 5.94 14.23 -3.35
N ALA A 74 6.59 13.64 -4.34
CA ALA A 74 6.66 12.19 -4.45
C ALA A 74 7.36 11.59 -3.22
N VAL A 75 6.82 10.49 -2.70
CA VAL A 75 7.35 9.81 -1.53
C VAL A 75 7.45 8.31 -1.79
N GLN A 76 8.20 7.61 -0.94
CA GLN A 76 8.32 6.17 -1.02
C GLN A 76 7.40 5.51 0.00
N ALA A 77 6.81 4.40 -0.37
CA ALA A 77 6.00 3.58 0.52
C ALA A 77 6.39 2.11 0.36
N LEU A 78 6.34 1.37 1.45
CA LEU A 78 6.57 -0.07 1.46
C LEU A 78 5.21 -0.77 1.36
N VAL A 79 5.07 -1.68 0.40
CA VAL A 79 3.86 -2.49 0.22
C VAL A 79 4.22 -3.95 0.44
N GLN A 80 3.52 -4.60 1.37
CA GLN A 80 3.76 -6.01 1.71
C GLN A 80 2.46 -6.80 1.70
N GLU A 81 2.48 -7.96 1.05
CA GLU A 81 1.41 -8.96 1.15
C GLU A 81 1.83 -10.00 2.18
N VAL A 82 1.02 -10.17 3.22
CA VAL A 82 1.34 -11.06 4.35
C VAL A 82 0.12 -11.90 4.69
N ALA A 83 0.35 -13.17 4.97
CA ALA A 83 -0.69 -14.08 5.46
C ALA A 83 -1.04 -13.82 6.92
#